data_e3c8add7189f325e0d929530255922c5
#
_entry.id   e3c8add7189f325e0d929530255922c5
#
_cell.length_a   1.000
_cell.length_b   1.000
_cell.length_c   1.000
_cell.angle_alpha   90.00
_cell.angle_beta   90.00
_cell.angle_gamma   90.00
#
_symmetry.space_group_name_H-M   'P 1'
#
loop_
_entity.id
_entity.type
_entity.pdbx_description
1 polymer ?
#
loop_
_entity_poly.entity_id
_entity_poly.type
_entity_poly.pdbx_seq_one_letter_code
_entity_poly.pdbx_strand_id
1 'polypeptide(L)' 'VLADGTCVTTGSGGRRGAKPFTRHGGGPDFTGLFLGDNGAFGIKVAATLRLIERTPHVGYLSAGFATM' A
#
# COMPACT_ATOMS: atom_id res chain seq x y z
N VAL A 1 7.17 -7.81 -8.82
CA VAL A 1 7.77 -8.55 -9.93
C VAL A 1 6.64 -8.99 -10.86
N LEU A 2 6.75 -8.67 -12.13
CA LEU A 2 5.80 -9.02 -13.18
C LEU A 2 5.99 -10.46 -13.66
N ALA A 3 5.06 -10.96 -14.47
CA ALA A 3 5.09 -12.33 -14.98
C ALA A 3 6.33 -12.67 -15.83
N ASP A 4 6.92 -11.67 -16.48
CA ASP A 4 8.17 -11.81 -17.25
C ASP A 4 9.44 -11.73 -16.42
N GLY A 5 9.32 -11.60 -15.10
CA GLY A 5 10.44 -11.43 -14.17
C GLY A 5 10.91 -9.98 -13.99
N THR A 6 10.30 -9.02 -14.68
CA THR A 6 10.66 -7.60 -14.54
C THR A 6 10.32 -7.09 -13.14
N CYS A 7 11.28 -6.44 -12.47
CA CYS A 7 11.06 -5.79 -11.19
C CYS A 7 10.66 -4.34 -11.41
N VAL A 8 9.49 -3.96 -10.91
CA VAL A 8 8.94 -2.61 -11.04
C VAL A 8 8.77 -2.00 -9.65
N THR A 9 9.15 -0.73 -9.50
CA THR A 9 8.91 0.06 -8.29
C THR A 9 7.85 1.10 -8.58
N THR A 10 6.84 1.19 -7.73
CA THR A 10 5.72 2.14 -7.85
C THR A 10 5.82 3.29 -6.86
N GLY A 11 4.89 4.24 -6.94
CA GLY A 11 4.88 5.41 -6.07
C GLY A 11 6.06 6.33 -6.31
N SER A 12 6.54 7.00 -5.27
CA SER A 12 7.70 7.90 -5.36
C SER A 12 9.00 7.19 -5.74
N GLY A 13 9.10 5.88 -5.50
CA GLY A 13 10.24 5.06 -5.90
C GLY A 13 10.30 4.72 -7.38
N GLY A 14 9.26 5.00 -8.15
CA GLY A 14 9.22 4.76 -9.60
C GLY A 14 10.13 5.69 -10.41
N ARG A 15 10.58 6.78 -9.82
CA ARG A 15 11.52 7.71 -10.44
C ARG A 15 12.96 7.26 -10.20
N ARG A 16 13.80 7.35 -11.23
CA ARG A 16 15.22 7.00 -11.11
C ARG A 16 15.91 7.79 -10.00
N GLY A 17 16.58 7.10 -9.10
CA GLY A 17 17.30 7.69 -7.97
C GLY A 17 16.43 8.16 -6.80
N ALA A 18 15.11 8.04 -6.89
CA ALA A 18 14.21 8.35 -5.79
C ALA A 18 14.04 7.15 -4.85
N LYS A 19 13.79 7.45 -3.57
CA LYS A 19 13.45 6.41 -2.58
C LYS A 19 11.94 6.24 -2.48
N PRO A 20 11.43 5.03 -2.29
CA PRO A 20 10.01 4.79 -2.06
C PRO A 20 9.61 5.33 -0.69
N PHE A 21 8.75 6.33 -0.65
CA PHE A 21 8.24 6.82 0.61
C PHE A 21 6.79 7.34 0.54
N THR A 22 6.26 7.58 -0.66
CA THR A 22 4.87 7.93 -0.87
C THR A 22 4.22 6.99 -1.89
N ARG A 23 2.91 6.78 -1.76
CA ARG A 23 2.12 5.97 -2.68
C ARG A 23 2.06 6.59 -4.07
N HIS A 24 1.97 7.91 -4.15
CA HIS A 24 1.86 8.63 -5.40
C HIS A 24 3.22 9.21 -5.80
N GLY A 25 3.63 8.97 -7.04
CA GLY A 25 4.89 9.47 -7.61
C GLY A 25 4.72 10.64 -8.56
N GLY A 26 3.52 11.24 -8.61
CA GLY A 26 3.13 12.24 -9.61
C GLY A 26 2.50 11.57 -10.84
N GLY A 27 1.20 11.72 -11.02
CA GLY A 27 0.42 11.06 -12.06
C GLY A 27 -0.54 9.99 -11.51
N PRO A 28 -0.96 9.03 -12.33
CA PRO A 28 -1.90 7.98 -11.92
C PRO A 28 -1.38 7.13 -10.75
N ASP A 29 -2.29 6.62 -9.94
CA ASP A 29 -1.98 5.74 -8.81
C ASP A 29 -1.66 4.31 -9.27
N PHE A 30 -0.48 4.09 -9.81
CA PHE A 30 -0.02 2.77 -10.19
C PHE A 30 0.18 1.81 -9.02
N THR A 31 0.51 2.33 -7.84
CA THR A 31 0.59 1.51 -6.63
C THR A 31 -0.76 0.87 -6.32
N GLY A 32 -1.84 1.59 -6.52
CA GLY A 32 -3.20 1.11 -6.31
C GLY A 32 -3.59 -0.10 -7.17
N LEU A 33 -3.02 -0.24 -8.36
CA LEU A 33 -3.25 -1.41 -9.22
C LEU A 33 -2.77 -2.71 -8.58
N PHE A 34 -1.72 -2.64 -7.79
CA PHE A 34 -1.13 -3.82 -7.15
C PHE A 34 -1.69 -4.08 -5.75
N LEU A 35 -2.50 -3.18 -5.20
CA LEU A 35 -3.14 -3.38 -3.90
C LEU A 35 -4.44 -4.15 -4.07
N GLY A 36 -4.57 -5.28 -3.38
CA GLY A 36 -5.76 -6.11 -3.43
C GLY A 36 -5.97 -6.88 -4.75
N ASP A 37 -4.96 -6.96 -5.60
CA ASP A 37 -5.03 -7.64 -6.90
C ASP A 37 -4.95 -9.18 -6.81
N ASN A 38 -4.78 -9.74 -5.62
CA ASN A 38 -4.57 -11.17 -5.39
C ASN A 38 -3.44 -11.79 -6.24
N GLY A 39 -2.46 -10.98 -6.61
CA GLY A 39 -1.33 -11.42 -7.44
C GLY A 39 -1.60 -11.41 -8.95
N ALA A 40 -2.75 -10.90 -9.39
CA ALA A 40 -3.11 -10.88 -10.81
C ALA A 40 -2.13 -10.07 -11.68
N PHE A 41 -1.59 -8.97 -11.15
CA PHE A 41 -0.67 -8.09 -11.87
C PHE A 41 0.80 -8.35 -11.57
N GLY A 42 1.10 -9.06 -10.49
CA GLY A 42 2.48 -9.36 -10.13
C GLY A 42 2.65 -9.76 -8.68
N ILE A 43 3.86 -10.19 -8.35
CA ILE A 43 4.23 -10.60 -6.99
C ILE A 43 4.87 -9.40 -6.28
N LYS A 44 4.34 -9.04 -5.10
CA LYS A 44 4.91 -8.00 -4.25
C LYS A 44 6.05 -8.60 -3.43
N VAL A 45 7.27 -8.16 -3.67
CA VAL A 45 8.47 -8.66 -2.99
C VAL A 45 8.98 -7.72 -1.91
N ALA A 46 8.60 -6.46 -1.96
CA ALA A 46 8.95 -5.45 -0.98
C ALA A 46 7.87 -4.37 -0.89
N ALA A 47 7.69 -3.79 0.29
CA ALA A 47 6.78 -2.68 0.52
C ALA A 47 7.37 -1.71 1.53
N THR A 48 7.20 -0.41 1.27
CA THR A 48 7.50 0.64 2.24
C THR A 48 6.18 1.14 2.83
N LEU A 49 6.03 1.01 4.13
CA LEU A 49 4.82 1.38 4.85
C LEU A 49 5.07 2.59 5.74
N ARG A 50 4.10 3.50 5.77
CA ARG A 50 4.09 4.57 6.77
C ARG A 50 3.71 3.97 8.12
N LEU A 51 4.51 4.26 9.13
CA LEU A 51 4.22 3.85 10.50
C LEU A 51 3.42 4.94 11.20
N ILE A 52 2.55 4.52 12.10
CA ILE A 52 1.86 5.38 13.05
C ILE A 52 2.40 5.12 14.45
N GLU A 53 2.30 6.12 15.32
CA GLU A 53 2.70 5.96 16.72
C GLU A 53 1.83 4.89 17.39
N ARG A 54 2.46 4.00 18.13
CA ARG A 54 1.75 2.97 18.90
C ARG A 54 1.02 3.60 20.07
N THR A 55 -0.30 3.45 20.10
CA THR A 55 -1.10 3.86 21.23
C THR A 55 -0.77 2.98 22.46
N PRO A 56 -0.51 3.58 23.65
CA PRO A 56 -0.18 2.80 24.84
C PRO A 56 -1.36 1.96 25.35
N HIS A 57 -2.58 2.42 25.08
CA HIS A 57 -3.81 1.74 25.51
C HIS A 57 -4.81 1.69 24.37
N VAL A 58 -5.54 0.58 24.26
CA VAL A 58 -6.61 0.39 23.27
C VAL A 58 -7.88 -0.02 24.02
N GLY A 59 -8.96 0.71 23.79
CA GLY A 59 -10.30 0.38 24.29
C GLY A 59 -11.21 -0.04 23.14
N TYR A 60 -12.16 -0.92 23.42
CA TYR A 60 -13.16 -1.36 22.44
C TYR A 60 -14.55 -0.98 22.93
N LEU A 61 -15.36 -0.44 22.04
CA LEU A 61 -16.75 -0.14 22.29
C LEU A 61 -17.60 -0.77 21.19
N SER A 62 -18.65 -1.48 21.57
CA SER A 62 -19.66 -1.99 20.66
C SER A 62 -21.03 -1.50 21.11
N ALA A 63 -21.82 -0.97 20.21
CA ALA A 63 -23.17 -0.50 20.46
C ALA A 63 -24.14 -1.11 19.45
N GLY A 64 -25.25 -1.66 19.96
CA GLY A 64 -26.31 -2.18 19.12
C GLY A 64 -27.59 -1.35 19.29
N PHE A 65 -28.29 -1.13 18.20
CA PHE A 65 -29.56 -0.39 18.19
C PHE A 65 -30.66 -1.28 17.63
N ALA A 66 -31.82 -1.28 18.30
CA ALA A 66 -32.99 -2.06 17.85
C ALA A 66 -33.64 -1.44 16.59
N THR A 67 -33.55 -0.12 16.45
CA THR A 67 -34.07 0.65 15.31
C THR A 67 -33.11 1.77 14.95
N MET A 68 -33.08 2.13 13.69
CA MET A 68 -32.40 3.34 13.23
C MET A 68 -33.35 4.52 13.13
#